data_7ff1931807cfbf5345792e5cb2758cfe
#
_entry.id   7ff1931807cfbf5345792e5cb2758cfe
#
_cell.length_a   1.000
_cell.length_b   1.000
_cell.length_c   1.000
_cell.angle_alpha   90.00
_cell.angle_beta   90.00
_cell.angle_gamma   90.00
#
_symmetry.space_group_name_H-M   'P 1'
#
loop_
_entity.id
_entity.type
_entity.pdbx_description
1 polymer ?
#
loop_
_entity_poly.entity_id
_entity_poly.type
_entity_poly.pdbx_seq_one_letter_code
_entity_poly.pdbx_strand_id
1 'polypeptide(L)'
;MKKIINISLAVLTTMLFVFTSCSEWTEPENLDFRHQTPEEIDPVAYEAYLSGIREYKKTEHKLMFVTMKGTADHPSSQNQHLMAMPDSADFVIVDIDESLDATVVSEIPQVLQRKGTEALLFIDYARIHTAWGLLEDKRADEGKPAGTAAEAAQFSKEQTQKQLDKCGEYGFHGVVASFVGNTATEYAKASHEAFIATIKAYCAAKPELKVVFRGSARNVVDTDFLKTCSHIILVAGEEQKLTALVGRILGRNPVNSNIIMELTVPTVAEPEQKGASLIAGASWVLSEAENTTFKACGLSAGNAYDDYFNKNYPFCNVRKAISIMNQSQNTEEN
;
A
#
# COMPACT_ATOMS: atom_id res chain seq x y z
N MET A 1 58.96 -58.03 -23.31
CA MET A 1 57.75 -58.10 -22.44
C MET A 1 57.94 -57.41 -21.07
N LYS A 2 59.01 -57.66 -20.33
CA LYS A 2 59.16 -56.96 -18.98
C LYS A 2 59.19 -55.43 -19.00
N LYS A 3 59.69 -54.73 -20.04
CA LYS A 3 59.73 -53.30 -20.14
C LYS A 3 58.35 -52.69 -20.39
N ILE A 4 57.45 -53.35 -21.12
CA ILE A 4 56.10 -52.86 -21.43
C ILE A 4 55.20 -53.01 -20.18
N ILE A 5 55.39 -54.07 -19.39
CA ILE A 5 54.64 -54.30 -18.15
C ILE A 5 54.98 -53.24 -17.11
N ASN A 6 56.24 -52.81 -17.00
CA ASN A 6 56.67 -51.77 -16.06
C ASN A 6 56.11 -50.33 -16.44
N ILE A 7 55.99 -50.06 -17.75
CA ILE A 7 55.42 -48.75 -18.21
C ILE A 7 53.93 -48.74 -17.99
N SER A 8 53.20 -49.83 -18.24
CA SER A 8 51.78 -49.94 -17.97
C SER A 8 51.45 -49.81 -16.47
N LEU A 9 52.28 -50.40 -15.60
CA LEU A 9 52.10 -50.34 -14.16
C LEU A 9 52.40 -48.94 -13.64
N ALA A 10 53.40 -48.21 -14.17
CA ALA A 10 53.72 -46.81 -13.82
C ALA A 10 52.61 -45.83 -14.28
N VAL A 11 52.01 -46.01 -15.44
CA VAL A 11 50.89 -45.20 -15.94
C VAL A 11 49.61 -45.46 -15.14
N LEU A 12 49.37 -46.74 -14.74
CA LEU A 12 48.21 -47.07 -13.91
C LEU A 12 48.32 -46.48 -12.49
N THR A 13 49.54 -46.46 -11.90
CA THR A 13 49.77 -45.87 -10.58
C THR A 13 49.67 -44.34 -10.61
N THR A 14 50.13 -43.67 -11.69
CA THR A 14 49.98 -42.23 -11.85
C THR A 14 48.53 -41.82 -12.10
N MET A 15 47.73 -42.64 -12.77
CA MET A 15 46.30 -42.38 -12.96
C MET A 15 45.47 -42.52 -11.66
N LEU A 16 45.88 -43.38 -10.72
CA LEU A 16 45.20 -43.52 -9.42
C LEU A 16 45.44 -42.34 -8.48
N PHE A 17 46.52 -41.59 -8.62
CA PHE A 17 46.80 -40.42 -7.79
C PHE A 17 46.11 -39.13 -8.24
N VAL A 18 45.55 -39.10 -9.46
CA VAL A 18 44.84 -37.93 -9.98
C VAL A 18 43.39 -37.87 -9.50
N PHE A 19 42.83 -38.99 -9.01
CA PHE A 19 41.43 -39.02 -8.54
C PHE A 19 41.24 -38.77 -7.05
N THR A 20 42.31 -38.65 -6.26
CA THR A 20 42.20 -38.39 -4.81
C THR A 20 42.37 -36.93 -4.43
N SER A 21 42.54 -36.02 -5.41
CA SER A 21 42.82 -34.58 -5.14
C SER A 21 41.61 -33.66 -5.31
N CYS A 22 40.38 -34.16 -5.47
CA CYS A 22 39.21 -33.31 -5.71
C CYS A 22 38.05 -33.54 -4.73
N SER A 23 38.28 -34.12 -3.54
CA SER A 23 37.18 -34.33 -2.60
C SER A 23 37.07 -33.23 -1.50
N GLU A 24 37.97 -32.26 -1.48
CA GLU A 24 37.92 -31.17 -0.47
C GLU A 24 37.46 -29.82 -1.01
N TRP A 25 37.04 -29.74 -2.28
CA TRP A 25 36.66 -28.44 -2.91
C TRP A 25 35.20 -28.27 -3.21
N THR A 26 34.32 -29.14 -2.73
CA THR A 26 32.88 -29.05 -3.05
C THR A 26 31.97 -29.38 -1.89
N GLU A 27 32.36 -29.16 -0.67
CA GLU A 27 31.33 -28.79 0.32
C GLU A 27 31.15 -27.30 0.20
N PRO A 28 30.03 -26.81 -0.38
CA PRO A 28 29.69 -25.42 -0.16
C PRO A 28 29.55 -25.30 1.36
N GLU A 29 30.51 -24.60 2.00
CA GLU A 29 30.24 -24.08 3.33
C GLU A 29 28.93 -23.36 3.20
N ASN A 30 27.90 -23.94 3.83
CA ASN A 30 26.61 -23.32 3.96
C ASN A 30 26.86 -22.16 4.90
N LEU A 31 27.42 -21.06 4.36
CA LEU A 31 27.51 -19.80 5.05
C LEU A 31 26.06 -19.40 5.30
N ASP A 32 25.59 -19.75 6.48
CA ASP A 32 24.30 -19.30 6.99
C ASP A 32 24.42 -17.79 7.15
N PHE A 33 24.21 -17.07 6.04
CA PHE A 33 24.09 -15.61 6.01
C PHE A 33 22.78 -15.22 6.70
N ARG A 34 22.65 -15.54 7.97
CA ARG A 34 21.64 -14.93 8.81
C ARG A 34 21.99 -13.45 8.91
N HIS A 35 21.38 -12.67 8.05
CA HIS A 35 21.32 -11.23 8.27
C HIS A 35 20.52 -11.00 9.56
N GLN A 36 21.21 -10.79 10.67
CA GLN A 36 20.58 -10.41 11.92
C GLN A 36 19.77 -9.13 11.70
N THR A 37 18.54 -9.12 12.15
CA THR A 37 17.72 -7.93 12.16
C THR A 37 18.26 -6.93 13.19
N PRO A 38 17.96 -5.62 13.07
CA PRO A 38 18.34 -4.65 14.09
C PRO A 38 17.88 -5.04 15.51
N GLU A 39 16.72 -5.69 15.62
CA GLU A 39 16.19 -6.21 16.88
C GLU A 39 17.02 -7.36 17.46
N GLU A 40 17.55 -8.24 16.62
CA GLU A 40 18.43 -9.34 17.07
C GLU A 40 19.83 -8.84 17.44
N ILE A 41 20.30 -7.74 16.81
CA ILE A 41 21.62 -7.14 17.12
C ILE A 41 21.59 -6.40 18.46
N ASP A 42 20.61 -5.53 18.66
CA ASP A 42 20.44 -4.75 19.90
C ASP A 42 18.95 -4.51 20.20
N PRO A 43 18.28 -5.42 20.91
CA PRO A 43 16.86 -5.31 21.23
C PRO A 43 16.50 -4.03 22.01
N VAL A 44 17.42 -3.57 22.88
CA VAL A 44 17.19 -2.38 23.72
C VAL A 44 17.24 -1.10 22.90
N ALA A 45 18.26 -0.95 22.05
CA ALA A 45 18.37 0.18 21.17
C ALA A 45 17.24 0.20 20.14
N TYR A 46 16.84 -0.98 19.63
CA TYR A 46 15.73 -1.08 18.67
C TYR A 46 14.38 -0.70 19.32
N GLU A 47 14.08 -1.13 20.55
CA GLU A 47 12.86 -0.71 21.24
C GLU A 47 12.87 0.78 21.59
N ALA A 48 14.01 1.35 21.96
CA ALA A 48 14.17 2.80 22.16
C ALA A 48 13.88 3.58 20.87
N TYR A 49 14.36 3.09 19.73
CA TYR A 49 14.05 3.64 18.41
C TYR A 49 12.55 3.58 18.10
N LEU A 50 11.91 2.42 18.27
CA LEU A 50 10.46 2.27 18.03
C LEU A 50 9.62 3.16 18.97
N SER A 51 10.05 3.32 20.22
CA SER A 51 9.44 4.26 21.17
C SER A 51 9.51 5.70 20.64
N GLY A 52 10.67 6.12 20.12
CA GLY A 52 10.84 7.41 19.47
C GLY A 52 9.91 7.62 18.27
N ILE A 53 9.74 6.58 17.43
CA ILE A 53 8.79 6.60 16.29
C ILE A 53 7.34 6.77 16.79
N ARG A 54 6.92 6.03 17.82
CA ARG A 54 5.57 6.17 18.39
C ARG A 54 5.32 7.57 18.98
N GLU A 55 6.31 8.16 19.64
CA GLU A 55 6.18 9.53 20.16
C GLU A 55 6.14 10.56 19.02
N TYR A 56 7.00 10.42 17.99
CA TYR A 56 6.95 11.25 16.79
C TYR A 56 5.55 11.27 16.16
N LYS A 57 4.91 10.11 16.00
CA LYS A 57 3.57 10.00 15.40
C LYS A 57 2.45 10.64 16.23
N LYS A 58 2.68 10.95 17.49
CA LYS A 58 1.74 11.72 18.34
C LYS A 58 1.90 13.22 18.17
N THR A 59 2.99 13.69 17.58
CA THR A 59 3.22 15.11 17.32
C THR A 59 2.53 15.56 16.03
N GLU A 60 2.36 16.87 15.84
CA GLU A 60 1.90 17.42 14.56
C GLU A 60 3.01 17.23 13.50
N HIS A 61 2.69 16.54 12.42
CA HIS A 61 3.61 16.27 11.32
C HIS A 61 2.84 16.02 10.02
N LYS A 62 3.55 15.96 8.90
CA LYS A 62 2.97 15.63 7.60
C LYS A 62 2.92 14.11 7.43
N LEU A 63 1.73 13.62 7.09
CA LEU A 63 1.41 12.20 7.08
C LEU A 63 1.91 11.47 5.83
N MET A 64 2.26 10.21 6.00
CA MET A 64 2.55 9.30 4.89
C MET A 64 1.65 8.07 4.94
N PHE A 65 0.88 7.89 3.86
CA PHE A 65 0.15 6.68 3.56
C PHE A 65 0.97 5.83 2.59
N VAL A 66 1.05 4.53 2.81
CA VAL A 66 1.71 3.60 1.91
C VAL A 66 0.77 2.46 1.55
N THR A 67 0.72 2.06 0.27
CA THR A 67 -0.12 0.94 -0.14
C THR A 67 0.71 -0.34 -0.18
N MET A 68 0.18 -1.39 0.43
CA MET A 68 0.67 -2.76 0.41
C MET A 68 -0.34 -3.65 -0.32
N LYS A 69 0.13 -4.60 -1.11
CA LYS A 69 -0.72 -5.68 -1.62
C LYS A 69 -0.73 -6.83 -0.65
N GLY A 70 -1.92 -7.14 -0.14
CA GLY A 70 -2.17 -8.34 0.67
C GLY A 70 -2.22 -9.58 -0.22
N THR A 71 -1.85 -10.71 0.33
CA THR A 71 -1.89 -12.01 -0.32
C THR A 71 -2.71 -13.00 0.48
N ALA A 72 -3.42 -13.89 -0.21
CA ALA A 72 -4.09 -15.04 0.40
C ALA A 72 -3.10 -16.17 0.72
N ASP A 73 -2.03 -16.25 -0.05
CA ASP A 73 -0.94 -17.20 0.16
C ASP A 73 0.06 -16.66 1.18
N HIS A 74 0.84 -17.57 1.75
CA HIS A 74 1.91 -17.20 2.67
C HIS A 74 2.89 -16.20 2.01
N PRO A 75 3.22 -15.07 2.68
CA PRO A 75 4.11 -14.07 2.11
C PRO A 75 5.44 -14.65 1.64
N SER A 76 5.77 -14.40 0.38
CA SER A 76 7.02 -14.87 -0.24
C SER A 76 8.11 -13.80 -0.26
N SER A 77 7.78 -12.57 0.14
CA SER A 77 8.68 -11.41 0.10
C SER A 77 8.33 -10.43 1.21
N GLN A 78 9.34 -9.72 1.70
CA GLN A 78 9.20 -8.75 2.80
C GLN A 78 8.21 -7.61 2.50
N ASN A 79 8.06 -7.19 1.24
CA ASN A 79 7.08 -6.16 0.85
C ASN A 79 5.61 -6.60 0.99
N GLN A 80 5.36 -7.86 1.34
CA GLN A 80 4.04 -8.42 1.65
C GLN A 80 3.77 -8.48 3.17
N HIS A 81 4.69 -7.96 4.00
CA HIS A 81 4.55 -7.88 5.45
C HIS A 81 4.28 -6.45 5.91
N LEU A 82 3.29 -6.27 6.80
CA LEU A 82 3.02 -4.98 7.44
C LEU A 82 4.22 -4.48 8.25
N MET A 83 4.88 -5.41 8.94
CA MET A 83 6.04 -5.10 9.76
C MET A 83 7.27 -4.66 8.97
N ALA A 84 7.33 -4.93 7.67
CA ALA A 84 8.42 -4.48 6.79
C ALA A 84 8.16 -3.10 6.16
N MET A 85 6.94 -2.57 6.27
CA MET A 85 6.64 -1.22 5.79
C MET A 85 7.47 -0.17 6.53
N PRO A 86 7.77 1.00 5.91
CA PRO A 86 8.59 2.05 6.54
C PRO A 86 8.06 2.43 7.92
N ASP A 87 8.93 2.43 8.94
CA ASP A 87 8.55 2.67 10.33
C ASP A 87 7.89 4.04 10.53
N SER A 88 8.34 5.04 9.77
CA SER A 88 7.80 6.40 9.80
C SER A 88 6.53 6.61 8.96
N ALA A 89 6.00 5.58 8.27
CA ALA A 89 4.69 5.65 7.64
C ALA A 89 3.58 5.62 8.70
N ASP A 90 2.60 6.51 8.57
CA ASP A 90 1.50 6.65 9.54
C ASP A 90 0.41 5.61 9.29
N PHE A 91 0.13 5.36 8.02
CA PHE A 91 -0.92 4.46 7.58
C PHE A 91 -0.42 3.48 6.54
N VAL A 92 -0.82 2.23 6.66
CA VAL A 92 -0.67 1.23 5.59
C VAL A 92 -2.05 0.89 5.03
N ILE A 93 -2.27 1.18 3.76
CA ILE A 93 -3.46 0.79 3.02
C ILE A 93 -3.22 -0.63 2.52
N VAL A 94 -3.99 -1.58 3.01
CA VAL A 94 -3.87 -2.99 2.63
C VAL A 94 -4.90 -3.31 1.56
N ASP A 95 -4.40 -3.53 0.35
CA ASP A 95 -5.20 -3.91 -0.81
C ASP A 95 -5.28 -5.44 -0.88
N ILE A 96 -6.45 -5.99 -0.58
CA ILE A 96 -6.71 -7.44 -0.62
C ILE A 96 -7.72 -7.77 -1.72
N ASP A 97 -7.51 -8.88 -2.41
CA ASP A 97 -8.49 -9.39 -3.37
C ASP A 97 -9.57 -10.21 -2.67
N GLU A 98 -9.27 -11.43 -2.23
CA GLU A 98 -10.25 -12.33 -1.61
C GLU A 98 -10.03 -12.49 -0.11
N SER A 99 -8.81 -12.75 0.31
CA SER A 99 -8.44 -13.00 1.71
C SER A 99 -7.02 -12.54 2.00
N LEU A 100 -6.64 -12.57 3.27
CA LEU A 100 -5.32 -12.21 3.75
C LEU A 100 -4.73 -13.38 4.52
N ASP A 101 -3.46 -13.70 4.30
CA ASP A 101 -2.74 -14.75 5.01
C ASP A 101 -2.73 -14.48 6.53
N ALA A 102 -2.84 -15.53 7.32
CA ALA A 102 -2.90 -15.45 8.77
C ALA A 102 -1.67 -14.78 9.41
N THR A 103 -0.51 -14.90 8.78
CA THR A 103 0.72 -14.22 9.23
C THR A 103 0.54 -12.71 9.15
N VAL A 104 0.06 -12.20 8.00
CA VAL A 104 -0.18 -10.77 7.79
C VAL A 104 -1.32 -10.26 8.68
N VAL A 105 -2.39 -11.06 8.85
CA VAL A 105 -3.48 -10.73 9.79
C VAL A 105 -2.91 -10.53 11.20
N SER A 106 -2.01 -11.41 11.65
CA SER A 106 -1.39 -11.29 12.98
C SER A 106 -0.54 -10.04 13.15
N GLU A 107 -0.03 -9.46 12.06
CA GLU A 107 0.77 -8.24 12.06
C GLU A 107 -0.07 -6.95 12.21
N ILE A 108 -1.38 -6.98 11.93
CA ILE A 108 -2.25 -5.79 12.02
C ILE A 108 -2.21 -5.15 13.40
N PRO A 109 -2.47 -5.85 14.52
CA PRO A 109 -2.32 -5.26 15.84
C PRO A 109 -0.86 -4.95 16.21
N GLN A 110 0.10 -5.74 15.70
CA GLN A 110 1.51 -5.55 16.03
C GLN A 110 2.08 -4.27 15.43
N VAL A 111 1.73 -3.92 14.19
CA VAL A 111 2.23 -2.71 13.53
C VAL A 111 1.76 -1.45 14.25
N LEU A 112 0.53 -1.44 14.77
CA LEU A 112 0.03 -0.38 15.62
C LEU A 112 0.78 -0.32 16.95
N GLN A 113 0.86 -1.47 17.66
CA GLN A 113 1.48 -1.53 18.97
C GLN A 113 2.97 -1.15 18.93
N ARG A 114 3.71 -1.66 17.96
CA ARG A 114 5.16 -1.49 17.89
C ARG A 114 5.60 -0.21 17.22
N LYS A 115 4.92 0.19 16.13
CA LYS A 115 5.31 1.34 15.29
C LYS A 115 4.36 2.53 15.38
N GLY A 116 3.17 2.37 15.98
CA GLY A 116 2.12 3.39 15.93
C GLY A 116 1.55 3.58 14.53
N THR A 117 1.73 2.62 13.63
CA THR A 117 1.20 2.64 12.27
C THR A 117 -0.17 1.99 12.23
N GLU A 118 -1.15 2.63 11.62
CA GLU A 118 -2.49 2.08 11.47
C GLU A 118 -2.65 1.36 10.13
N ALA A 119 -3.19 0.14 10.15
CA ALA A 119 -3.53 -0.61 8.94
C ALA A 119 -4.98 -0.33 8.55
N LEU A 120 -5.23 0.09 7.31
CA LEU A 120 -6.54 0.42 6.77
C LEU A 120 -6.89 -0.53 5.63
N LEU A 121 -8.11 -1.06 5.63
CA LEU A 121 -8.59 -1.92 4.55
C LEU A 121 -8.97 -1.09 3.33
N PHE A 122 -8.44 -1.45 2.17
CA PHE A 122 -8.80 -0.84 0.90
C PHE A 122 -10.08 -1.47 0.33
N ILE A 123 -11.10 -0.64 0.09
CA ILE A 123 -12.38 -1.06 -0.50
C ILE A 123 -12.58 -0.28 -1.79
N ASP A 124 -12.48 -0.98 -2.94
CA ASP A 124 -12.52 -0.36 -4.25
C ASP A 124 -13.85 -0.58 -4.97
N TYR A 125 -14.57 0.51 -5.19
CA TYR A 125 -15.81 0.49 -5.99
C TYR A 125 -15.57 0.00 -7.42
N ALA A 126 -14.41 0.26 -8.02
CA ALA A 126 -14.13 -0.18 -9.38
C ALA A 126 -14.18 -1.71 -9.53
N ARG A 127 -13.74 -2.46 -8.53
CA ARG A 127 -13.86 -3.94 -8.51
C ARG A 127 -15.31 -4.38 -8.44
N ILE A 128 -16.12 -3.71 -7.64
CA ILE A 128 -17.57 -4.00 -7.51
C ILE A 128 -18.28 -3.72 -8.84
N HIS A 129 -17.96 -2.59 -9.47
CA HIS A 129 -18.51 -2.22 -10.76
C HIS A 129 -18.10 -3.21 -11.88
N THR A 130 -16.85 -3.63 -11.90
CA THR A 130 -16.37 -4.64 -12.85
C THR A 130 -17.07 -5.98 -12.65
N ALA A 131 -17.21 -6.42 -11.39
CA ALA A 131 -17.92 -7.67 -11.09
C ALA A 131 -19.39 -7.62 -11.51
N TRP A 132 -20.07 -6.47 -11.37
CA TRP A 132 -21.41 -6.28 -11.90
C TRP A 132 -21.42 -6.37 -13.43
N GLY A 133 -20.47 -5.74 -14.13
CA GLY A 133 -20.35 -5.81 -15.59
C GLY A 133 -20.22 -7.25 -16.09
N LEU A 134 -19.42 -8.08 -15.44
CA LEU A 134 -19.31 -9.51 -15.78
C LEU A 134 -20.61 -10.29 -15.62
N LEU A 135 -21.45 -9.91 -14.62
CA LEU A 135 -22.78 -10.49 -14.48
C LEU A 135 -23.73 -10.05 -15.60
N GLU A 136 -23.64 -8.80 -16.03
CA GLU A 136 -24.44 -8.29 -17.15
C GLU A 136 -24.05 -8.96 -18.48
N ASP A 137 -22.76 -9.13 -18.73
CA ASP A 137 -22.25 -9.86 -19.91
C ASP A 137 -22.80 -11.30 -19.93
N LYS A 138 -22.77 -11.98 -18.79
CA LYS A 138 -23.34 -13.34 -18.66
C LYS A 138 -24.85 -13.36 -18.87
N ARG A 139 -25.60 -12.36 -18.38
CA ARG A 139 -27.05 -12.23 -18.64
C ARG A 139 -27.31 -12.09 -20.14
N ALA A 140 -26.51 -11.24 -20.82
CA ALA A 140 -26.64 -11.03 -22.25
C ALA A 140 -26.37 -12.32 -23.05
N ASP A 141 -25.34 -13.08 -22.70
CA ASP A 141 -25.00 -14.36 -23.33
C ASP A 141 -26.13 -15.40 -23.15
N GLU A 142 -26.80 -15.37 -22.01
CA GLU A 142 -27.94 -16.24 -21.69
C GLU A 142 -29.28 -15.72 -22.29
N GLY A 143 -29.27 -14.59 -23.01
CA GLY A 143 -30.48 -13.97 -23.57
C GLY A 143 -31.43 -13.41 -22.51
N LYS A 144 -30.96 -13.13 -21.31
CA LYS A 144 -31.72 -12.53 -20.22
C LYS A 144 -31.75 -11.00 -20.34
N PRO A 145 -32.78 -10.33 -19.80
CA PRO A 145 -32.82 -8.88 -19.76
C PRO A 145 -31.67 -8.32 -18.90
N ALA A 146 -31.21 -7.12 -19.25
CA ALA A 146 -30.25 -6.38 -18.45
C ALA A 146 -30.78 -6.14 -17.04
N GLY A 147 -29.83 -6.06 -16.09
CA GLY A 147 -30.16 -5.78 -14.70
C GLY A 147 -30.70 -4.38 -14.48
N THR A 148 -31.51 -4.21 -13.47
CA THR A 148 -32.07 -2.93 -13.07
C THR A 148 -31.12 -2.14 -12.17
N ALA A 149 -31.35 -0.83 -12.03
CA ALA A 149 -30.60 0.01 -11.07
C ALA A 149 -30.76 -0.50 -9.62
N ALA A 150 -31.91 -1.05 -9.26
CA ALA A 150 -32.11 -1.62 -7.93
C ALA A 150 -31.28 -2.89 -7.69
N GLU A 151 -31.16 -3.76 -8.69
CA GLU A 151 -30.32 -4.95 -8.62
C GLU A 151 -28.84 -4.57 -8.54
N ALA A 152 -28.38 -3.57 -9.31
CA ALA A 152 -27.02 -3.05 -9.24
C ALA A 152 -26.71 -2.45 -7.86
N ALA A 153 -27.64 -1.70 -7.27
CA ALA A 153 -27.52 -1.15 -5.93
C ALA A 153 -27.43 -2.25 -4.86
N GLN A 154 -28.31 -3.26 -4.95
CA GLN A 154 -28.30 -4.39 -4.01
C GLN A 154 -26.99 -5.18 -4.11
N PHE A 155 -26.53 -5.47 -5.32
CA PHE A 155 -25.25 -6.14 -5.55
C PHE A 155 -24.09 -5.35 -4.95
N SER A 156 -24.05 -4.03 -5.20
CA SER A 156 -23.02 -3.14 -4.65
C SER A 156 -23.02 -3.16 -3.13
N LYS A 157 -24.19 -3.07 -2.50
CA LYS A 157 -24.35 -3.18 -1.04
C LYS A 157 -23.79 -4.49 -0.52
N GLU A 158 -24.14 -5.62 -1.12
CA GLU A 158 -23.70 -6.95 -0.68
C GLU A 158 -22.18 -7.14 -0.84
N GLN A 159 -21.61 -6.72 -1.96
CA GLN A 159 -20.15 -6.82 -2.17
C GLN A 159 -19.39 -5.89 -1.22
N THR A 160 -19.90 -4.69 -0.98
CA THR A 160 -19.30 -3.75 -0.02
C THR A 160 -19.36 -4.32 1.39
N GLN A 161 -20.48 -4.90 1.80
CA GLN A 161 -20.63 -5.50 3.12
C GLN A 161 -19.65 -6.67 3.32
N LYS A 162 -19.48 -7.54 2.33
CA LYS A 162 -18.49 -8.64 2.39
C LYS A 162 -17.06 -8.14 2.65
N GLN A 163 -16.69 -7.01 2.05
CA GLN A 163 -15.36 -6.41 2.31
C GLN A 163 -15.30 -5.78 3.70
N LEU A 164 -16.35 -5.10 4.15
CA LEU A 164 -16.44 -4.53 5.49
C LEU A 164 -16.41 -5.60 6.59
N ASP A 165 -17.00 -6.78 6.35
CA ASP A 165 -16.93 -7.90 7.29
C ASP A 165 -15.49 -8.33 7.53
N LYS A 166 -14.64 -8.34 6.49
CA LYS A 166 -13.18 -8.59 6.62
C LYS A 166 -12.47 -7.52 7.45
N CYS A 167 -12.92 -6.25 7.40
CA CYS A 167 -12.37 -5.20 8.26
C CYS A 167 -12.50 -5.57 9.75
N GLY A 168 -13.68 -6.07 10.15
CA GLY A 168 -13.93 -6.52 11.51
C GLY A 168 -13.22 -7.84 11.85
N GLU A 169 -13.24 -8.80 10.92
CA GLU A 169 -12.64 -10.12 11.08
C GLU A 169 -11.12 -10.04 11.29
N TYR A 170 -10.43 -9.22 10.50
CA TYR A 170 -8.97 -9.09 10.55
C TYR A 170 -8.48 -8.02 11.54
N GLY A 171 -9.39 -7.19 12.07
CA GLY A 171 -9.06 -6.17 13.06
C GLY A 171 -8.37 -4.93 12.47
N PHE A 172 -8.73 -4.53 11.25
CA PHE A 172 -8.24 -3.28 10.67
C PHE A 172 -8.69 -2.06 11.47
N HIS A 173 -7.86 -1.01 11.49
CA HIS A 173 -8.11 0.22 12.23
C HIS A 173 -9.03 1.21 11.50
N GLY A 174 -9.44 0.89 10.28
CA GLY A 174 -10.32 1.70 9.46
C GLY A 174 -10.38 1.22 8.03
N VAL A 175 -11.04 2.04 7.20
CA VAL A 175 -11.28 1.72 5.79
C VAL A 175 -10.88 2.88 4.89
N VAL A 176 -10.41 2.55 3.68
CA VAL A 176 -10.21 3.47 2.57
C VAL A 176 -11.27 3.17 1.52
N ALA A 177 -12.29 4.04 1.41
CA ALA A 177 -13.32 3.94 0.40
C ALA A 177 -12.82 4.56 -0.91
N SER A 178 -12.54 3.73 -1.92
CA SER A 178 -12.01 4.18 -3.21
C SER A 178 -13.09 4.31 -4.27
N PHE A 179 -13.16 5.50 -4.89
CA PHE A 179 -14.02 5.81 -6.02
C PHE A 179 -13.30 6.72 -7.01
N VAL A 180 -12.70 6.14 -8.05
CA VAL A 180 -12.07 6.85 -9.16
C VAL A 180 -12.95 6.68 -10.39
N GLY A 181 -14.04 7.46 -10.49
CA GLY A 181 -15.00 7.28 -11.55
C GLY A 181 -16.02 8.41 -11.63
N ASN A 182 -17.09 8.15 -12.36
CA ASN A 182 -18.24 9.03 -12.45
C ASN A 182 -19.53 8.23 -12.28
N THR A 183 -20.64 8.94 -12.08
CA THR A 183 -21.99 8.40 -11.88
C THR A 183 -22.90 8.83 -13.03
N ALA A 184 -22.40 8.69 -14.27
CA ALA A 184 -23.09 9.21 -15.46
C ALA A 184 -24.38 8.45 -15.82
N THR A 185 -24.50 7.18 -15.46
CA THR A 185 -25.70 6.37 -15.69
C THR A 185 -26.51 6.21 -14.41
N GLU A 186 -27.81 5.99 -14.57
CA GLU A 186 -28.72 5.80 -13.43
C GLU A 186 -28.30 4.62 -12.55
N TYR A 187 -27.90 3.51 -13.16
CA TYR A 187 -27.47 2.35 -12.41
C TYR A 187 -26.09 2.53 -11.77
N ALA A 188 -25.17 3.22 -12.43
CA ALA A 188 -23.88 3.55 -11.82
C ALA A 188 -24.05 4.47 -10.61
N LYS A 189 -25.00 5.41 -10.69
CA LYS A 189 -25.36 6.29 -9.58
C LYS A 189 -25.94 5.49 -8.41
N ALA A 190 -26.96 4.64 -8.66
CA ALA A 190 -27.60 3.83 -7.63
C ALA A 190 -26.62 2.85 -6.96
N SER A 191 -25.75 2.21 -7.74
CA SER A 191 -24.69 1.33 -7.24
C SER A 191 -23.68 2.07 -6.36
N HIS A 192 -23.23 3.25 -6.80
CA HIS A 192 -22.30 4.08 -6.02
C HIS A 192 -22.94 4.62 -4.73
N GLU A 193 -24.19 5.08 -4.78
CA GLU A 193 -24.92 5.52 -3.59
C GLU A 193 -25.03 4.38 -2.56
N ALA A 194 -25.32 3.15 -3.01
CA ALA A 194 -25.37 1.97 -2.14
C ALA A 194 -24.00 1.65 -1.53
N PHE A 195 -22.92 1.75 -2.31
CA PHE A 195 -21.55 1.60 -1.83
C PHE A 195 -21.24 2.57 -0.67
N ILE A 196 -21.42 3.87 -0.90
CA ILE A 196 -21.15 4.92 0.10
C ILE A 196 -22.05 4.76 1.33
N ALA A 197 -23.37 4.52 1.13
CA ALA A 197 -24.31 4.35 2.24
C ALA A 197 -23.95 3.17 3.13
N THR A 198 -23.46 2.05 2.54
CA THR A 198 -23.07 0.86 3.28
C THR A 198 -21.84 1.12 4.15
N ILE A 199 -20.79 1.80 3.59
CA ILE A 199 -19.61 2.17 4.35
C ILE A 199 -19.98 3.16 5.48
N LYS A 200 -20.76 4.17 5.17
CA LYS A 200 -21.22 5.18 6.14
C LYS A 200 -21.95 4.54 7.32
N ALA A 201 -22.87 3.62 7.04
CA ALA A 201 -23.63 2.91 8.08
C ALA A 201 -22.72 2.02 8.95
N TYR A 202 -21.80 1.29 8.33
CA TYR A 202 -20.86 0.43 9.03
C TYR A 202 -19.95 1.22 9.99
N CYS A 203 -19.36 2.31 9.50
CA CYS A 203 -18.46 3.14 10.29
C CYS A 203 -19.20 3.96 11.36
N ALA A 204 -20.44 4.39 11.10
CA ALA A 204 -21.28 5.04 12.11
C ALA A 204 -21.58 4.13 13.31
N ALA A 205 -21.66 2.82 13.09
CA ALA A 205 -21.82 1.82 14.15
C ALA A 205 -20.52 1.49 14.89
N LYS A 206 -19.36 1.95 14.40
CA LYS A 206 -18.01 1.67 14.90
C LYS A 206 -17.17 2.95 14.89
N PRO A 207 -17.43 3.90 15.79
CA PRO A 207 -16.81 5.24 15.76
C PRO A 207 -15.30 5.24 15.99
N GLU A 208 -14.74 4.13 16.45
CA GLU A 208 -13.29 3.92 16.59
C GLU A 208 -12.58 3.75 15.24
N LEU A 209 -13.31 3.34 14.19
CA LEU A 209 -12.74 3.11 12.87
C LEU A 209 -12.51 4.43 12.12
N LYS A 210 -11.34 4.58 11.55
CA LYS A 210 -11.06 5.68 10.62
C LYS A 210 -11.72 5.44 9.26
N VAL A 211 -12.24 6.51 8.68
CA VAL A 211 -12.76 6.51 7.31
C VAL A 211 -11.92 7.47 6.48
N VAL A 212 -11.36 6.95 5.41
CA VAL A 212 -10.60 7.73 4.42
C VAL A 212 -11.30 7.56 3.07
N PHE A 213 -11.50 8.67 2.36
CA PHE A 213 -11.97 8.61 0.97
C PHE A 213 -10.77 8.71 0.03
N ARG A 214 -10.78 7.93 -1.06
CA ARG A 214 -9.77 7.99 -2.11
C ARG A 214 -10.42 8.14 -3.48
N GLY A 215 -10.02 9.15 -4.26
CA GLY A 215 -10.43 9.29 -5.65
C GLY A 215 -11.08 10.61 -6.02
N SER A 216 -12.19 10.55 -6.77
CA SER A 216 -12.84 11.70 -7.39
C SER A 216 -13.93 12.30 -6.51
N ALA A 217 -13.55 13.05 -5.48
CA ALA A 217 -14.48 13.63 -4.50
C ALA A 217 -15.64 14.43 -5.15
N ARG A 218 -15.37 15.14 -6.25
CA ARG A 218 -16.40 15.91 -6.99
C ARG A 218 -17.57 15.07 -7.52
N ASN A 219 -17.34 13.77 -7.70
CA ASN A 219 -18.29 12.84 -8.27
C ASN A 219 -19.08 12.05 -7.21
N VAL A 220 -18.77 12.26 -5.93
CA VAL A 220 -19.50 11.64 -4.82
C VAL A 220 -20.84 12.34 -4.67
N VAL A 221 -21.94 11.58 -4.73
CA VAL A 221 -23.32 12.11 -4.64
C VAL A 221 -23.64 12.54 -3.21
N ASP A 222 -23.35 11.68 -2.23
CA ASP A 222 -23.47 12.01 -0.80
C ASP A 222 -22.27 12.81 -0.31
N THR A 223 -22.32 14.13 -0.45
CA THR A 223 -21.23 15.01 0.00
C THR A 223 -21.08 15.06 1.53
N ASP A 224 -22.10 14.67 2.29
CA ASP A 224 -22.00 14.58 3.74
C ASP A 224 -21.09 13.42 4.17
N PHE A 225 -20.99 12.39 3.37
CA PHE A 225 -20.01 11.33 3.60
C PHE A 225 -18.56 11.86 3.60
N LEU A 226 -18.22 12.76 2.66
CA LEU A 226 -16.88 13.33 2.60
C LEU A 226 -16.50 14.13 3.85
N LYS A 227 -17.51 14.72 4.54
CA LYS A 227 -17.30 15.44 5.80
C LYS A 227 -16.99 14.50 6.98
N THR A 228 -17.40 13.24 6.88
CA THR A 228 -17.11 12.21 7.90
C THR A 228 -15.73 11.59 7.74
N CYS A 229 -15.09 11.75 6.58
CA CYS A 229 -13.77 11.23 6.31
C CYS A 229 -12.69 12.02 7.05
N SER A 230 -11.78 11.32 7.70
CA SER A 230 -10.60 11.93 8.36
C SER A 230 -9.66 12.57 7.34
N HIS A 231 -9.50 11.96 6.18
CA HIS A 231 -8.65 12.41 5.08
C HIS A 231 -9.30 12.12 3.73
N ILE A 232 -8.93 12.93 2.73
CA ILE A 232 -9.29 12.72 1.33
C ILE A 232 -8.01 12.52 0.52
N ILE A 233 -7.82 11.32 -0.01
CA ILE A 233 -6.71 10.99 -0.89
C ILE A 233 -7.11 11.31 -2.32
N LEU A 234 -6.42 12.26 -2.95
CA LEU A 234 -6.58 12.61 -4.35
C LEU A 234 -5.54 11.88 -5.18
N VAL A 235 -6.00 11.14 -6.18
CA VAL A 235 -5.12 10.36 -7.08
C VAL A 235 -4.59 11.26 -8.17
N ALA A 236 -3.28 11.53 -8.17
CA ALA A 236 -2.66 12.42 -9.16
C ALA A 236 -2.48 11.76 -10.54
N GLY A 237 -2.25 10.44 -10.59
CA GLY A 237 -1.92 9.76 -11.83
C GLY A 237 -0.67 10.39 -12.48
N GLU A 238 -0.78 10.80 -13.74
CA GLU A 238 0.31 11.44 -14.50
C GLU A 238 0.33 12.98 -14.37
N GLU A 239 -0.46 13.56 -13.49
CA GLU A 239 -0.54 15.01 -13.30
C GLU A 239 0.74 15.57 -12.65
N GLN A 240 1.19 16.71 -13.17
CA GLN A 240 2.35 17.45 -12.64
C GLN A 240 1.92 18.67 -11.81
N LYS A 241 0.75 19.23 -12.08
CA LYS A 241 0.25 20.45 -11.46
C LYS A 241 -0.72 20.13 -10.32
N LEU A 242 -0.18 19.72 -9.17
CA LEU A 242 -0.96 19.16 -8.07
C LEU A 242 -2.02 20.13 -7.50
N THR A 243 -1.72 21.42 -7.36
CA THR A 243 -2.71 22.42 -6.89
C THR A 243 -3.89 22.55 -7.84
N ALA A 244 -3.63 22.53 -9.16
CA ALA A 244 -4.70 22.59 -10.16
C ALA A 244 -5.54 21.29 -10.13
N LEU A 245 -4.91 20.14 -9.86
CA LEU A 245 -5.58 18.86 -9.66
C LEU A 245 -6.56 18.92 -8.49
N VAL A 246 -6.13 19.47 -7.33
CA VAL A 246 -7.01 19.65 -6.16
C VAL A 246 -8.27 20.42 -6.55
N GLY A 247 -8.14 21.58 -7.17
CA GLY A 247 -9.28 22.38 -7.61
C GLY A 247 -10.21 21.65 -8.59
N ARG A 248 -9.64 20.83 -9.48
CA ARG A 248 -10.40 20.05 -10.46
C ARG A 248 -11.16 18.87 -9.82
N ILE A 249 -10.55 18.16 -8.85
CA ILE A 249 -11.12 16.94 -8.25
C ILE A 249 -12.07 17.26 -7.10
N LEU A 250 -11.79 18.27 -6.29
CA LEU A 250 -12.71 18.71 -5.23
C LEU A 250 -13.94 19.42 -5.80
N GLY A 251 -13.78 20.15 -6.89
CA GLY A 251 -14.86 20.91 -7.48
C GLY A 251 -15.37 21.98 -6.53
N ARG A 252 -16.71 22.10 -6.41
CA ARG A 252 -17.38 23.05 -5.51
C ARG A 252 -17.75 22.46 -4.15
N ASN A 253 -17.38 21.21 -3.91
CA ASN A 253 -17.69 20.55 -2.65
C ASN A 253 -16.83 21.15 -1.54
N PRO A 254 -17.43 21.74 -0.50
CA PRO A 254 -16.68 22.17 0.66
C PRO A 254 -16.20 20.91 1.39
N VAL A 255 -14.95 20.54 1.16
CA VAL A 255 -14.33 19.45 1.87
C VAL A 255 -13.56 20.06 3.03
N ASN A 256 -14.07 19.88 4.24
CA ASN A 256 -13.37 20.26 5.47
C ASN A 256 -12.28 19.25 5.84
N SER A 257 -12.04 18.27 4.98
CA SER A 257 -11.09 17.17 5.22
C SER A 257 -9.69 17.54 4.78
N ASN A 258 -8.73 16.97 5.47
CA ASN A 258 -7.33 17.08 5.15
C ASN A 258 -7.00 16.37 3.86
N ILE A 259 -6.27 17.03 2.96
CA ILE A 259 -5.92 16.50 1.64
C ILE A 259 -4.59 15.76 1.70
N ILE A 260 -4.63 14.55 1.22
CA ILE A 260 -3.48 13.68 0.95
C ILE A 260 -3.36 13.54 -0.57
N MET A 261 -2.18 13.77 -1.12
CA MET A 261 -1.95 13.57 -2.55
C MET A 261 -1.34 12.19 -2.80
N GLU A 262 -2.02 11.38 -3.59
CA GLU A 262 -1.47 10.09 -3.98
C GLU A 262 -0.64 10.20 -5.24
N LEU A 263 0.59 9.70 -5.15
CA LEU A 263 1.59 9.64 -6.20
C LEU A 263 2.10 8.22 -6.35
N THR A 264 2.70 7.92 -7.50
CA THR A 264 3.34 6.62 -7.75
C THR A 264 4.85 6.76 -7.79
N VAL A 265 5.53 5.64 -7.58
CA VAL A 265 6.99 5.54 -7.76
C VAL A 265 7.30 4.74 -9.02
N PRO A 266 8.47 4.97 -9.66
CA PRO A 266 8.94 4.11 -10.73
C PRO A 266 9.08 2.66 -10.26
N THR A 267 8.74 1.74 -11.14
CA THR A 267 8.88 0.30 -10.89
C THR A 267 10.05 -0.27 -11.68
N VAL A 268 10.43 -1.52 -11.39
CA VAL A 268 11.45 -2.22 -12.19
C VAL A 268 10.99 -2.38 -13.65
N ALA A 269 9.70 -2.64 -13.86
CA ALA A 269 9.12 -2.79 -15.21
C ALA A 269 8.93 -1.44 -15.92
N GLU A 270 8.61 -0.37 -15.17
CA GLU A 270 8.40 0.99 -15.67
C GLU A 270 9.33 1.96 -14.92
N PRO A 271 10.62 2.05 -15.32
CA PRO A 271 11.62 2.81 -14.57
C PRO A 271 11.51 4.34 -14.75
N GLU A 272 10.70 4.81 -15.69
CA GLU A 272 10.49 6.23 -15.91
C GLU A 272 9.40 6.77 -14.99
N GLN A 273 9.67 7.92 -14.36
CA GLN A 273 8.67 8.61 -13.53
C GLN A 273 7.59 9.21 -14.42
N LYS A 274 6.36 8.75 -14.23
CA LYS A 274 5.15 9.35 -14.79
C LYS A 274 4.51 10.28 -13.76
N GLY A 275 4.12 11.49 -14.18
CA GLY A 275 3.53 12.48 -13.28
C GLY A 275 4.54 13.06 -12.27
N ALA A 276 4.03 13.71 -11.22
CA ALA A 276 4.85 14.27 -10.16
C ALA A 276 5.48 13.17 -9.31
N SER A 277 6.76 13.30 -8.96
CA SER A 277 7.45 12.38 -8.06
C SER A 277 7.04 12.58 -6.60
N LEU A 278 7.29 11.60 -5.73
CA LEU A 278 7.10 11.76 -4.29
C LEU A 278 7.91 12.94 -3.71
N ILE A 279 9.09 13.22 -4.26
CA ILE A 279 9.92 14.38 -3.86
C ILE A 279 9.23 15.70 -4.25
N ALA A 280 8.71 15.79 -5.48
CA ALA A 280 7.93 16.96 -5.90
C ALA A 280 6.65 17.12 -5.07
N GLY A 281 5.99 15.99 -4.75
CA GLY A 281 4.84 15.97 -3.85
C GLY A 281 5.18 16.45 -2.44
N ALA A 282 6.32 16.06 -1.88
CA ALA A 282 6.77 16.52 -0.57
C ALA A 282 6.97 18.04 -0.52
N SER A 283 7.59 18.61 -1.55
CA SER A 283 7.72 20.06 -1.72
C SER A 283 6.37 20.76 -1.88
N TRP A 284 5.44 20.14 -2.64
CA TRP A 284 4.08 20.64 -2.79
C TRP A 284 3.31 20.67 -1.45
N VAL A 285 3.40 19.62 -0.63
CA VAL A 285 2.77 19.56 0.69
C VAL A 285 3.24 20.72 1.56
N LEU A 286 4.54 21.04 1.56
CA LEU A 286 5.10 22.14 2.33
C LEU A 286 4.59 23.50 1.84
N SER A 287 4.48 23.70 0.52
CA SER A 287 4.02 24.97 -0.06
C SER A 287 2.53 25.22 0.13
N GLU A 288 1.69 24.18 0.22
CA GLU A 288 0.24 24.27 0.28
C GLU A 288 -0.34 23.90 1.66
N ALA A 289 0.51 23.74 2.68
CA ALA A 289 0.09 23.26 4.00
C ALA A 289 -1.03 24.09 4.63
N GLU A 290 -1.02 25.41 4.41
CA GLU A 290 -1.95 26.39 4.96
C GLU A 290 -2.81 27.07 3.87
N ASN A 291 -3.12 26.35 2.81
CA ASN A 291 -3.99 26.88 1.75
C ASN A 291 -5.39 27.16 2.29
N THR A 292 -6.00 28.28 1.86
CA THR A 292 -7.32 28.73 2.34
C THR A 292 -8.48 27.84 1.85
N THR A 293 -8.27 27.08 0.78
CA THR A 293 -9.30 26.22 0.16
C THR A 293 -9.24 24.78 0.65
N PHE A 294 -8.05 24.32 1.03
CA PHE A 294 -7.79 22.97 1.55
C PHE A 294 -6.54 22.98 2.44
N LYS A 295 -6.35 21.92 3.21
CA LYS A 295 -5.12 21.71 3.99
C LYS A 295 -4.35 20.54 3.38
N ALA A 296 -3.12 20.79 2.92
CA ALA A 296 -2.20 19.73 2.47
C ALA A 296 -1.57 19.07 3.69
N CYS A 297 -1.98 17.84 3.99
CA CYS A 297 -1.59 17.13 5.19
C CYS A 297 -0.53 16.08 4.98
N GLY A 298 -0.27 15.66 3.73
CA GLY A 298 0.72 14.62 3.46
C GLY A 298 0.56 13.99 2.09
N LEU A 299 1.21 12.84 1.94
CA LEU A 299 1.26 12.06 0.70
C LEU A 299 0.74 10.62 0.91
N SER A 300 0.35 10.01 -0.20
CA SER A 300 0.13 8.58 -0.33
C SER A 300 1.01 8.02 -1.45
N ALA A 301 1.77 6.98 -1.17
CA ALA A 301 2.48 6.21 -2.17
C ALA A 301 1.60 5.04 -2.63
N GLY A 302 0.89 5.21 -3.76
CA GLY A 302 -0.14 4.27 -4.24
C GLY A 302 0.41 2.90 -4.64
N ASN A 303 1.71 2.81 -4.93
CA ASN A 303 2.41 1.56 -5.23
C ASN A 303 3.69 1.43 -4.40
N ALA A 304 3.63 1.76 -3.12
CA ALA A 304 4.80 1.70 -2.22
C ALA A 304 5.45 0.31 -2.18
N TYR A 305 4.68 -0.77 -2.36
CA TYR A 305 5.19 -2.15 -2.42
C TYR A 305 6.24 -2.34 -3.52
N ASP A 306 6.24 -1.54 -4.61
CA ASP A 306 7.26 -1.56 -5.64
C ASP A 306 8.54 -0.81 -5.21
N ASP A 307 8.41 0.23 -4.37
CA ASP A 307 9.57 0.98 -3.84
C ASP A 307 10.43 0.15 -2.87
N TYR A 308 9.93 -1.00 -2.41
CA TYR A 308 10.73 -1.98 -1.70
C TYR A 308 11.92 -2.46 -2.53
N PHE A 309 11.75 -2.63 -3.83
CA PHE A 309 12.78 -3.08 -4.77
C PHE A 309 13.63 -1.94 -5.34
N ASN A 310 13.62 -0.78 -4.69
CA ASN A 310 14.41 0.36 -5.12
C ASN A 310 15.91 0.03 -5.09
N LYS A 311 16.62 0.37 -6.19
CA LYS A 311 18.04 0.06 -6.38
C LYS A 311 18.98 0.61 -5.31
N ASN A 312 18.59 1.66 -4.59
CA ASN A 312 19.42 2.28 -3.55
C ASN A 312 19.24 1.58 -2.20
N TYR A 313 17.98 1.51 -1.72
CA TYR A 313 17.57 0.80 -0.51
C TYR A 313 16.06 0.68 -0.48
N PRO A 314 15.50 -0.28 0.30
CA PRO A 314 14.05 -0.47 0.39
C PRO A 314 13.30 0.80 0.78
N PHE A 315 12.24 1.12 0.03
CA PHE A 315 11.38 2.28 0.22
C PHE A 315 12.12 3.64 0.14
N CYS A 316 13.14 3.72 -0.72
CA CYS A 316 13.99 4.92 -0.84
C CYS A 316 13.20 6.19 -1.14
N ASN A 317 12.23 6.15 -2.09
CA ASN A 317 11.43 7.30 -2.45
C ASN A 317 10.48 7.71 -1.33
N VAL A 318 9.83 6.74 -0.69
CA VAL A 318 8.92 6.97 0.44
C VAL A 318 9.67 7.61 1.61
N ARG A 319 10.82 7.02 2.02
CA ARG A 319 11.62 7.53 3.15
C ARG A 319 12.15 8.95 2.90
N LYS A 320 12.60 9.24 1.67
CA LYS A 320 13.04 10.59 1.28
C LYS A 320 11.89 11.60 1.34
N ALA A 321 10.71 11.24 0.82
CA ALA A 321 9.54 12.12 0.86
C ALA A 321 9.11 12.45 2.31
N ILE A 322 9.07 11.45 3.20
CA ILE A 322 8.81 11.66 4.63
C ILE A 322 9.82 12.62 5.25
N SER A 323 11.11 12.39 4.98
CA SER A 323 12.19 13.26 5.48
C SER A 323 12.02 14.71 5.03
N ILE A 324 11.71 14.94 3.75
CA ILE A 324 11.51 16.30 3.20
C ILE A 324 10.30 16.97 3.83
N MET A 325 9.15 16.27 3.88
CA MET A 325 7.91 16.85 4.44
C MET A 325 8.02 17.22 5.91
N ASN A 326 8.88 16.53 6.67
CA ASN A 326 8.98 16.65 8.12
C ASN A 326 10.36 17.17 8.58
N GLN A 327 11.17 17.71 7.66
CA GLN A 327 12.35 18.50 8.08
C GLN A 327 11.82 19.69 8.87
N SER A 328 12.19 19.76 10.15
CA SER A 328 11.94 20.97 10.95
C SER A 328 12.51 22.16 10.19
N GLN A 329 11.72 23.24 10.04
CA GLN A 329 12.21 24.52 9.56
C GLN A 329 13.11 25.14 10.64
N ASN A 330 14.16 24.44 11.03
CA ASN A 330 15.26 24.96 11.83
C ASN A 330 16.19 25.75 10.91
N THR A 331 15.68 26.81 10.31
CA THR A 331 16.48 27.82 9.65
C THR A 331 15.81 29.15 9.86
N GLU A 332 15.96 29.66 11.11
CA GLU A 332 16.05 31.08 11.37
C GLU A 332 16.43 31.27 12.83
N GLU A 333 17.73 31.13 13.09
CA GLU A 333 18.46 31.83 14.17
C GLU A 333 19.96 31.60 13.94
N ASN A 334 20.53 32.42 13.05
CA ASN A 334 21.94 32.83 13.11
C ASN A 334 22.07 34.22 12.50
#